data_8dc2466e1354041726d0e4f7ab8b6ee9
#
_entry.id   8dc2466e1354041726d0e4f7ab8b6ee9
#
_cell.length_a   1.000
_cell.length_b   1.000
_cell.length_c   1.000
_cell.angle_alpha   90.00
_cell.angle_beta   90.00
_cell.angle_gamma   90.00
#
_symmetry.space_group_name_H-M   'P 1'
#
loop_
_entity.id
_entity.type
_entity.pdbx_description
1 polymer ?
#
loop_
_entity_poly.entity_id
_entity_poly.type
_entity_poly.pdbx_seq_one_letter_code
_entity_poly.pdbx_strand_id
1 'polypeptide(L)'
;QINQQMFIITGVRGSGKTVMMTEISQKLRENDQWIVIELNPATDLLKGLLSKLNSNKVCAGIIKSAKIDLSFFGFGVAIEGMSPITDEETAIIAILEKMKKNGKRLLITIDEVTNNEFMQVFAGSFQIFVRQDLPVFLLATGLYENIDELQNEKNLTFLYRAPKIQLKPLNNRAIMNKYKTIFKIESEHAAKSSK
;
A
#
# COMPACT_ATOMS: atom_id res chain seq x y z
N GLN A 1 -22.64 -6.25 0.40
CA GLN A 1 -21.34 -6.60 -0.21
C GLN A 1 -20.27 -6.23 0.80
N ILE A 2 -19.53 -7.24 1.27
CA ILE A 2 -18.30 -6.98 2.06
C ILE A 2 -17.32 -6.42 1.06
N ASN A 3 -17.11 -5.12 1.09
CA ASN A 3 -16.05 -4.47 0.31
C ASN A 3 -14.71 -4.96 0.87
N GLN A 4 -14.08 -5.88 0.16
CA GLN A 4 -12.76 -6.38 0.49
C GLN A 4 -11.74 -5.29 0.15
N GLN A 5 -11.43 -4.45 1.15
CA GLN A 5 -10.47 -3.34 0.99
C GLN A 5 -9.06 -3.69 1.48
N MET A 6 -8.85 -4.94 1.92
CA MET A 6 -7.57 -5.41 2.38
C MET A 6 -7.24 -6.78 1.81
N PHE A 7 -6.00 -6.96 1.35
CA PHE A 7 -5.43 -8.22 0.88
C PHE A 7 -4.06 -8.43 1.49
N ILE A 8 -3.74 -9.68 1.81
CA ILE A 8 -2.44 -10.06 2.37
C ILE A 8 -1.80 -11.12 1.47
N ILE A 9 -0.58 -10.85 0.99
CA ILE A 9 0.23 -11.81 0.26
C ILE A 9 1.17 -12.48 1.27
N THR A 10 1.03 -13.79 1.45
CA THR A 10 1.85 -14.58 2.36
C THR A 10 2.69 -15.61 1.59
N GLY A 11 3.78 -16.05 2.20
CA GLY A 11 4.63 -17.10 1.64
C GLY A 11 6.03 -17.05 2.22
N VAL A 12 6.81 -18.08 1.96
CA VAL A 12 8.21 -18.18 2.40
C VAL A 12 9.09 -17.08 1.79
N ARG A 13 10.27 -16.87 2.33
CA ARG A 13 11.27 -15.98 1.72
C ARG A 13 11.59 -16.42 0.29
N GLY A 14 11.73 -15.46 -0.62
CA GLY A 14 12.01 -15.76 -2.03
C GLY A 14 10.81 -16.26 -2.85
N SER A 15 9.59 -16.32 -2.30
CA SER A 15 8.40 -16.74 -3.07
C SER A 15 7.84 -15.71 -4.04
N GLY A 16 8.43 -14.50 -4.11
CA GLY A 16 8.02 -13.45 -5.06
C GLY A 16 6.95 -12.49 -4.52
N LYS A 17 6.72 -12.42 -3.21
CA LYS A 17 5.72 -11.52 -2.59
C LYS A 17 5.90 -10.06 -3.01
N THR A 18 7.11 -9.52 -2.82
CA THR A 18 7.46 -8.15 -3.20
C THR A 18 7.28 -7.91 -4.70
N VAL A 19 7.68 -8.87 -5.54
CA VAL A 19 7.51 -8.79 -7.01
C VAL A 19 6.03 -8.69 -7.37
N MET A 20 5.19 -9.56 -6.82
CA MET A 20 3.75 -9.55 -7.08
C MET A 20 3.11 -8.23 -6.61
N MET A 21 3.47 -7.73 -5.43
CA MET A 21 2.98 -6.45 -4.91
C MET A 21 3.40 -5.29 -5.82
N THR A 22 4.65 -5.29 -6.31
CA THR A 22 5.18 -4.27 -7.22
C THR A 22 4.43 -4.28 -8.55
N GLU A 23 4.21 -5.44 -9.15
CA GLU A 23 3.45 -5.58 -10.39
C GLU A 23 2.00 -5.06 -10.28
N ILE A 24 1.32 -5.41 -9.18
CA ILE A 24 -0.03 -4.90 -8.90
C ILE A 24 0.00 -3.37 -8.76
N SER A 25 0.99 -2.84 -8.03
CA SER A 25 1.17 -1.41 -7.81
C SER A 25 1.40 -0.66 -9.12
N GLN A 26 2.25 -1.19 -10.00
CA GLN A 26 2.55 -0.58 -11.30
C GLN A 26 1.30 -0.54 -12.19
N LYS A 27 0.58 -1.64 -12.31
CA LYS A 27 -0.66 -1.71 -13.10
C LYS A 27 -1.73 -0.75 -12.59
N LEU A 28 -1.84 -0.56 -11.28
CA LEU A 28 -2.81 0.39 -10.73
C LEU A 28 -2.38 1.84 -10.94
N ARG A 29 -1.07 2.15 -10.96
CA ARG A 29 -0.56 3.49 -11.29
C ARG A 29 -0.84 3.91 -12.73
N GLU A 30 -1.06 2.96 -13.65
CA GLU A 30 -1.45 3.24 -15.04
C GLU A 30 -2.92 3.74 -15.14
N ASN A 31 -3.72 3.56 -14.09
CA ASN A 31 -5.10 4.00 -14.05
C ASN A 31 -5.23 5.28 -13.20
N ASP A 32 -5.63 6.37 -13.85
CA ASP A 32 -5.76 7.69 -13.23
C ASP A 32 -6.69 7.76 -12.02
N GLN A 33 -7.57 6.77 -11.83
CA GLN A 33 -8.42 6.70 -10.64
C GLN A 33 -7.65 6.27 -9.39
N TRP A 34 -6.47 5.66 -9.54
CA TRP A 34 -5.70 5.10 -8.44
C TRP A 34 -4.49 5.95 -8.07
N ILE A 35 -4.33 6.13 -6.79
CA ILE A 35 -3.12 6.67 -6.17
C ILE A 35 -2.51 5.53 -5.36
N VAL A 36 -1.22 5.24 -5.60
CA VAL A 36 -0.52 4.15 -4.93
C VAL A 36 0.59 4.72 -4.05
N ILE A 37 0.49 4.45 -2.76
CA ILE A 37 1.45 4.90 -1.74
C ILE A 37 2.04 3.67 -1.04
N GLU A 38 3.36 3.57 -1.07
CA GLU A 38 4.12 2.56 -0.35
C GLU A 38 4.55 3.11 1.02
N LEU A 39 4.35 2.34 2.08
CA LEU A 39 4.72 2.70 3.45
C LEU A 39 5.79 1.74 4.00
N ASN A 40 6.66 2.28 4.84
CA ASN A 40 7.67 1.50 5.56
C ASN A 40 7.11 1.07 6.93
N PRO A 41 6.96 -0.24 7.21
CA PRO A 41 6.40 -0.72 8.47
C PRO A 41 7.28 -0.43 9.71
N ALA A 42 8.53 -0.03 9.52
CA ALA A 42 9.45 0.30 10.60
C ALA A 42 9.34 1.75 11.10
N THR A 43 8.46 2.56 10.53
CA THR A 43 8.27 3.97 10.87
C THR A 43 6.80 4.26 11.15
N ASP A 44 6.51 5.44 11.70
CA ASP A 44 5.14 5.92 11.90
C ASP A 44 4.37 5.95 10.57
N LEU A 45 3.43 5.03 10.42
CA LEU A 45 2.71 4.81 9.16
C LEU A 45 1.67 5.89 8.88
N LEU A 46 1.02 6.45 9.90
CA LEU A 46 0.02 7.50 9.70
C LEU A 46 0.69 8.80 9.29
N LYS A 47 1.76 9.17 9.99
CA LYS A 47 2.58 10.33 9.63
C LYS A 47 3.21 10.18 8.26
N GLY A 48 3.74 8.99 7.95
CA GLY A 48 4.30 8.66 6.65
C GLY A 48 3.27 8.74 5.53
N LEU A 49 2.05 8.24 5.77
CA LEU A 49 0.94 8.32 4.83
C LEU A 49 0.54 9.77 4.55
N LEU A 50 0.33 10.57 5.61
CA LEU A 50 -0.03 11.99 5.48
C LEU A 50 1.02 12.78 4.70
N SER A 51 2.30 12.57 5.01
CA SER A 51 3.42 13.21 4.29
C SER A 51 3.42 12.84 2.81
N LYS A 52 3.25 11.57 2.47
CA LYS A 52 3.21 11.10 1.07
C LYS A 52 1.97 11.55 0.32
N LEU A 53 0.81 11.63 0.98
CA LEU A 53 -0.40 12.21 0.41
C LEU A 53 -0.18 13.68 0.06
N ASN A 54 0.40 14.46 0.99
CA ASN A 54 0.70 15.87 0.73
C ASN A 54 1.72 16.07 -0.40
N SER A 55 2.70 15.17 -0.54
CA SER A 55 3.72 15.24 -1.60
C SER A 55 3.21 14.73 -2.96
N ASN A 56 2.12 13.98 -3.01
CA ASN A 56 1.53 13.51 -4.25
C ASN A 56 0.81 14.65 -4.97
N LYS A 57 1.16 14.94 -6.22
CA LYS A 57 0.61 16.08 -6.98
C LYS A 57 -0.91 16.11 -7.04
N VAL A 58 -1.55 14.96 -7.23
CA VAL A 58 -3.02 14.84 -7.32
C VAL A 58 -3.65 15.10 -5.95
N CYS A 59 -3.13 14.47 -4.89
CA CYS A 59 -3.62 14.68 -3.53
C CYS A 59 -3.38 16.11 -3.04
N ALA A 60 -2.21 16.70 -3.32
CA ALA A 60 -1.92 18.09 -2.98
C ALA A 60 -2.91 19.07 -3.64
N GLY A 61 -3.29 18.80 -4.90
CA GLY A 61 -4.37 19.55 -5.59
C GLY A 61 -5.72 19.41 -4.89
N ILE A 62 -6.08 18.21 -4.45
CA ILE A 62 -7.31 17.93 -3.69
C ILE A 62 -7.27 18.66 -2.33
N ILE A 63 -6.17 18.55 -1.59
CA ILE A 63 -5.97 19.19 -0.28
C ILE A 63 -6.16 20.71 -0.42
N LYS A 64 -5.49 21.32 -1.40
CA LYS A 64 -5.58 22.76 -1.67
C LYS A 64 -7.00 23.19 -2.05
N SER A 65 -7.63 22.49 -3.00
CA SER A 65 -8.99 22.82 -3.46
C SER A 65 -10.05 22.66 -2.37
N ALA A 66 -9.86 21.69 -1.48
CA ALA A 66 -10.75 21.40 -0.36
C ALA A 66 -10.48 22.29 0.88
N LYS A 67 -9.45 23.15 0.84
CA LYS A 67 -9.02 24.00 1.96
C LYS A 67 -8.76 23.17 3.23
N ILE A 68 -8.08 22.03 3.13
CA ILE A 68 -7.69 21.22 4.30
C ILE A 68 -6.42 21.85 4.88
N ASP A 69 -6.51 22.35 6.11
CA ASP A 69 -5.38 22.98 6.79
C ASP A 69 -4.52 21.94 7.51
N LEU A 70 -3.34 21.71 6.96
CA LEU A 70 -2.33 20.77 7.47
C LEU A 70 -1.10 21.49 8.06
N SER A 71 -1.23 22.78 8.37
CA SER A 71 -0.11 23.60 8.88
C SER A 71 0.46 23.08 10.21
N PHE A 72 -0.36 22.46 11.05
CA PHE A 72 0.09 21.81 12.29
C PHE A 72 1.17 20.75 12.04
N PHE A 73 1.10 20.04 10.95
CA PHE A 73 2.09 19.00 10.56
C PHE A 73 3.29 19.59 9.78
N GLY A 74 3.36 20.92 9.62
CA GLY A 74 4.39 21.57 8.80
C GLY A 74 4.13 21.49 7.30
N PHE A 75 2.91 21.16 6.86
CA PHE A 75 2.54 21.08 5.47
C PHE A 75 1.64 22.27 5.07
N GLY A 76 2.01 22.94 3.98
CA GLY A 76 1.24 24.05 3.44
C GLY A 76 1.34 25.33 4.28
N VAL A 77 0.33 26.18 4.18
CA VAL A 77 0.19 27.46 4.89
C VAL A 77 -1.11 27.44 5.66
N ALA A 78 -1.11 27.98 6.87
CA ALA A 78 -2.31 28.15 7.67
C ALA A 78 -3.39 28.88 6.88
N ILE A 79 -4.64 28.40 6.97
CA ILE A 79 -5.77 28.98 6.25
C ILE A 79 -6.47 29.96 7.21
N GLU A 80 -6.53 31.22 6.82
CA GLU A 80 -7.17 32.25 7.62
C GLU A 80 -8.64 31.91 7.92
N GLY A 81 -9.03 31.99 9.19
CA GLY A 81 -10.37 31.68 9.67
C GLY A 81 -10.68 30.19 9.84
N MET A 82 -9.70 29.29 9.70
CA MET A 82 -9.85 27.85 9.95
C MET A 82 -8.91 27.39 11.05
N SER A 83 -9.37 26.44 11.87
CA SER A 83 -8.49 25.75 12.82
C SER A 83 -7.77 24.62 12.10
N PRO A 84 -6.43 24.47 12.29
CA PRO A 84 -5.68 23.37 11.69
C PRO A 84 -6.13 22.03 12.28
N ILE A 85 -6.06 20.97 11.46
CA ILE A 85 -6.26 19.61 11.96
C ILE A 85 -4.98 19.20 12.72
N THR A 86 -5.15 18.62 13.91
CA THR A 86 -4.05 18.35 14.83
C THR A 86 -3.71 16.88 15.00
N ASP A 87 -4.49 15.96 14.41
CA ASP A 87 -4.21 14.53 14.40
C ASP A 87 -4.21 13.94 12.99
N GLU A 88 -3.34 12.95 12.76
CA GLU A 88 -3.10 12.35 11.46
C GLU A 88 -4.32 11.58 10.94
N GLU A 89 -5.04 10.85 11.80
CA GLU A 89 -6.21 10.07 11.41
C GLU A 89 -7.31 10.98 10.85
N THR A 90 -7.65 12.05 11.56
CA THR A 90 -8.63 13.04 11.09
C THR A 90 -8.20 13.71 9.79
N ALA A 91 -6.92 14.06 9.67
CA ALA A 91 -6.38 14.65 8.44
C ALA A 91 -6.50 13.68 7.24
N ILE A 92 -6.15 12.42 7.43
CA ILE A 92 -6.25 11.39 6.39
C ILE A 92 -7.72 11.16 6.01
N ILE A 93 -8.64 11.07 6.98
CA ILE A 93 -10.08 10.93 6.72
C ILE A 93 -10.58 12.08 5.84
N ALA A 94 -10.25 13.32 6.20
CA ALA A 94 -10.67 14.50 5.43
C ALA A 94 -10.16 14.45 3.98
N ILE A 95 -8.92 14.00 3.76
CA ILE A 95 -8.35 13.83 2.42
C ILE A 95 -9.08 12.70 1.66
N LEU A 96 -9.30 11.54 2.29
CA LEU A 96 -9.96 10.39 1.67
C LEU A 96 -11.41 10.69 1.28
N GLU A 97 -12.16 11.45 2.09
CA GLU A 97 -13.50 11.91 1.75
C GLU A 97 -13.51 12.79 0.47
N LYS A 98 -12.52 13.66 0.34
CA LYS A 98 -12.37 14.48 -0.87
C LYS A 98 -11.91 13.65 -2.06
N MET A 99 -11.04 12.67 -1.86
CA MET A 99 -10.68 11.70 -2.90
C MET A 99 -11.92 10.96 -3.40
N LYS A 100 -12.80 10.49 -2.50
CA LYS A 100 -14.06 9.81 -2.84
C LYS A 100 -14.94 10.68 -3.75
N LYS A 101 -15.10 11.96 -3.40
CA LYS A 101 -15.88 12.94 -4.19
C LYS A 101 -15.27 13.20 -5.57
N ASN A 102 -13.95 13.05 -5.70
CA ASN A 102 -13.23 13.22 -6.97
C ASN A 102 -13.06 11.88 -7.75
N GLY A 103 -13.73 10.80 -7.33
CA GLY A 103 -13.64 9.50 -7.98
C GLY A 103 -12.25 8.84 -7.87
N LYS A 104 -11.41 9.28 -6.92
CA LYS A 104 -10.06 8.74 -6.69
C LYS A 104 -10.08 7.66 -5.61
N ARG A 105 -9.17 6.70 -5.74
CA ARG A 105 -8.96 5.59 -4.82
C ARG A 105 -7.51 5.55 -4.38
N LEU A 106 -7.27 5.15 -3.14
CA LEU A 106 -5.94 5.01 -2.57
C LEU A 106 -5.61 3.53 -2.39
N LEU A 107 -4.52 3.06 -2.98
CA LEU A 107 -3.88 1.82 -2.57
C LEU A 107 -2.69 2.13 -1.67
N ILE A 108 -2.69 1.57 -0.48
CA ILE A 108 -1.54 1.56 0.43
C ILE A 108 -0.87 0.20 0.29
N THR A 109 0.45 0.19 0.07
CA THR A 109 1.25 -1.03 0.07
C THR A 109 2.24 -1.03 1.22
N ILE A 110 2.36 -2.18 1.92
CA ILE A 110 3.30 -2.37 3.03
C ILE A 110 3.99 -3.72 2.82
N ASP A 111 5.29 -3.68 2.57
CA ASP A 111 6.08 -4.90 2.39
C ASP A 111 6.67 -5.36 3.73
N GLU A 112 6.74 -6.68 3.92
CA GLU A 112 7.31 -7.33 5.11
C GLU A 112 6.72 -6.81 6.43
N VAL A 113 5.38 -6.81 6.56
CA VAL A 113 4.72 -6.41 7.81
C VAL A 113 5.18 -7.27 8.99
N THR A 114 5.39 -6.60 10.12
CA THR A 114 5.74 -7.21 11.39
C THR A 114 4.82 -6.69 12.48
N ASN A 115 4.66 -7.45 13.56
CA ASN A 115 3.89 -6.99 14.72
C ASN A 115 4.71 -5.96 15.51
N ASN A 116 4.43 -4.69 15.31
CA ASN A 116 5.01 -3.57 16.04
C ASN A 116 3.94 -2.50 16.31
N GLU A 117 4.25 -1.56 17.18
CA GLU A 117 3.34 -0.50 17.62
C GLU A 117 2.82 0.33 16.44
N PHE A 118 3.67 0.68 15.46
CA PHE A 118 3.25 1.46 14.29
C PHE A 118 2.21 0.73 13.45
N MET A 119 2.41 -0.58 13.24
CA MET A 119 1.44 -1.40 12.51
C MET A 119 0.13 -1.56 13.27
N GLN A 120 0.17 -1.69 14.60
CA GLN A 120 -1.02 -1.80 15.43
C GLN A 120 -1.86 -0.51 15.37
N VAL A 121 -1.22 0.64 15.53
CA VAL A 121 -1.89 1.96 15.43
C VAL A 121 -2.48 2.15 14.04
N PHE A 122 -1.68 1.94 12.99
CA PHE A 122 -2.13 2.06 11.60
C PHE A 122 -3.32 1.14 11.29
N ALA A 123 -3.26 -0.11 11.72
CA ALA A 123 -4.33 -1.07 11.46
C ALA A 123 -5.62 -0.67 12.17
N GLY A 124 -5.56 -0.10 13.37
CA GLY A 124 -6.71 0.48 14.07
C GLY A 124 -7.36 1.61 13.25
N SER A 125 -6.58 2.58 12.79
CA SER A 125 -7.05 3.68 11.95
C SER A 125 -7.57 3.20 10.59
N PHE A 126 -6.89 2.22 9.97
CA PHE A 126 -7.35 1.63 8.71
C PHE A 126 -8.74 0.98 8.85
N GLN A 127 -9.01 0.31 9.99
CA GLN A 127 -10.33 -0.21 10.28
C GLN A 127 -11.40 0.89 10.35
N ILE A 128 -11.06 2.06 10.88
CA ILE A 128 -11.96 3.21 10.91
C ILE A 128 -12.24 3.69 9.49
N PHE A 129 -11.23 3.82 8.64
CA PHE A 129 -11.38 4.21 7.24
C PHE A 129 -12.32 3.27 6.47
N VAL A 130 -12.15 1.95 6.66
CA VAL A 130 -13.01 0.94 6.04
C VAL A 130 -14.45 1.02 6.53
N ARG A 131 -14.69 1.22 7.84
CA ARG A 131 -16.04 1.38 8.41
C ARG A 131 -16.77 2.62 7.90
N GLN A 132 -16.01 3.68 7.57
CA GLN A 132 -16.56 4.90 6.97
C GLN A 132 -16.71 4.82 5.45
N ASP A 133 -16.51 3.63 4.85
CA ASP A 133 -16.60 3.41 3.40
C ASP A 133 -15.71 4.38 2.60
N LEU A 134 -14.53 4.68 3.12
CA LEU A 134 -13.55 5.52 2.44
C LEU A 134 -12.85 4.74 1.32
N PRO A 135 -12.41 5.40 0.24
CA PRO A 135 -11.88 4.74 -0.96
C PRO A 135 -10.39 4.35 -0.77
N VAL A 136 -10.08 3.63 0.31
CA VAL A 136 -8.74 3.19 0.67
C VAL A 136 -8.64 1.67 0.66
N PHE A 137 -7.55 1.15 0.11
CA PHE A 137 -7.25 -0.27 -0.01
C PHE A 137 -5.86 -0.54 0.54
N LEU A 138 -5.67 -1.70 1.15
CA LEU A 138 -4.40 -2.13 1.70
C LEU A 138 -3.96 -3.43 1.04
N LEU A 139 -2.75 -3.45 0.52
CA LEU A 139 -2.05 -4.64 0.08
C LEU A 139 -0.78 -4.81 0.93
N ALA A 140 -0.77 -5.82 1.76
CA ALA A 140 0.34 -6.11 2.65
C ALA A 140 1.03 -7.42 2.26
N THR A 141 2.33 -7.52 2.51
CA THR A 141 3.07 -8.78 2.40
C THR A 141 3.68 -9.16 3.73
N GLY A 142 3.91 -10.44 3.96
CA GLY A 142 4.59 -10.91 5.17
C GLY A 142 4.87 -12.41 5.17
N LEU A 143 5.70 -12.82 6.14
CA LEU A 143 5.83 -14.22 6.49
C LEU A 143 4.59 -14.69 7.24
N TYR A 144 4.33 -15.98 7.22
CA TYR A 144 3.17 -16.56 7.93
C TYR A 144 3.15 -16.21 9.41
N GLU A 145 4.31 -16.36 10.05
CA GLU A 145 4.47 -16.13 11.48
C GLU A 145 4.15 -14.68 11.83
N ASN A 146 4.68 -13.72 11.09
CA ASN A 146 4.46 -12.30 11.34
C ASN A 146 2.98 -11.90 11.13
N ILE A 147 2.34 -12.47 10.13
CA ILE A 147 0.92 -12.21 9.86
C ILE A 147 0.04 -12.84 10.95
N ASP A 148 0.38 -14.06 11.39
CA ASP A 148 -0.35 -14.74 12.45
C ASP A 148 -0.22 -13.99 13.78
N GLU A 149 0.98 -13.57 14.18
CA GLU A 149 1.20 -12.73 15.35
C GLU A 149 0.37 -11.44 15.29
N LEU A 150 0.39 -10.72 14.16
CA LEU A 150 -0.36 -9.48 14.00
C LEU A 150 -1.87 -9.71 14.08
N GLN A 151 -2.38 -10.82 13.54
CA GLN A 151 -3.80 -11.17 13.56
C GLN A 151 -4.30 -11.63 14.93
N ASN A 152 -3.43 -12.18 15.76
CA ASN A 152 -3.75 -12.63 17.11
C ASN A 152 -3.82 -11.49 18.14
N GLU A 153 -3.41 -10.27 17.75
CA GLU A 153 -3.58 -9.09 18.59
C GLU A 153 -5.08 -8.79 18.80
N LYS A 154 -5.48 -8.61 20.05
CA LYS A 154 -6.90 -8.47 20.46
C LYS A 154 -7.64 -7.37 19.71
N ASN A 155 -6.95 -6.30 19.33
CA ASN A 155 -7.55 -5.14 18.68
C ASN A 155 -7.52 -5.22 17.15
N LEU A 156 -6.89 -6.24 16.55
CA LEU A 156 -6.65 -6.35 15.11
C LEU A 156 -7.35 -7.56 14.47
N THR A 157 -8.36 -8.11 15.12
CA THR A 157 -9.11 -9.29 14.66
C THR A 157 -9.74 -9.11 13.27
N PHE A 158 -9.94 -7.88 12.81
CA PHE A 158 -10.44 -7.63 11.45
C PHE A 158 -9.42 -8.06 10.38
N LEU A 159 -8.11 -8.05 10.67
CA LEU A 159 -7.05 -8.54 9.79
C LEU A 159 -7.19 -10.05 9.52
N TYR A 160 -7.80 -10.79 10.45
CA TYR A 160 -8.04 -12.22 10.30
C TYR A 160 -8.97 -12.52 9.12
N ARG A 161 -9.89 -11.60 8.83
CA ARG A 161 -10.88 -11.73 7.74
C ARG A 161 -10.33 -11.31 6.37
N ALA A 162 -9.14 -10.72 6.34
CA ALA A 162 -8.52 -10.32 5.07
C ALA A 162 -8.22 -11.55 4.20
N PRO A 163 -8.61 -11.54 2.91
CA PRO A 163 -8.21 -12.58 1.98
C PRO A 163 -6.68 -12.71 1.92
N LYS A 164 -6.21 -13.95 2.04
CA LYS A 164 -4.80 -14.28 1.96
C LYS A 164 -4.47 -14.89 0.61
N ILE A 165 -3.52 -14.29 -0.10
CA ILE A 165 -2.94 -14.82 -1.33
C ILE A 165 -1.65 -15.55 -0.93
N GLN A 166 -1.73 -16.87 -0.88
CA GLN A 166 -0.60 -17.69 -0.49
C GLN A 166 0.30 -18.00 -1.68
N LEU A 167 1.52 -17.48 -1.68
CA LEU A 167 2.53 -17.84 -2.68
C LEU A 167 3.29 -19.08 -2.24
N LYS A 168 3.25 -20.10 -3.08
CA LYS A 168 4.06 -21.32 -2.91
C LYS A 168 5.50 -21.05 -3.34
N PRO A 169 6.48 -21.82 -2.84
CA PRO A 169 7.85 -21.78 -3.36
C PRO A 169 7.86 -21.91 -4.89
N LEU A 170 8.71 -21.15 -5.55
CA LEU A 170 8.86 -21.22 -7.00
C LEU A 170 9.35 -22.61 -7.42
N ASN A 171 8.74 -23.13 -8.47
CA ASN A 171 9.14 -24.44 -9.01
C ASN A 171 10.50 -24.32 -9.70
N ASN A 172 11.54 -24.95 -9.14
CA ASN A 172 12.91 -24.90 -9.65
C ASN A 172 13.00 -25.36 -11.11
N ARG A 173 12.20 -26.35 -11.55
CA ARG A 173 12.14 -26.77 -12.94
C ARG A 173 11.64 -25.68 -13.88
N ALA A 174 10.56 -24.98 -13.46
CA ALA A 174 10.00 -23.89 -14.24
C ALA A 174 10.99 -22.73 -14.38
N ILE A 175 11.69 -22.40 -13.29
CA ILE A 175 12.76 -21.40 -13.27
C ILE A 175 13.88 -21.81 -14.23
N MET A 176 14.42 -23.03 -14.10
CA MET A 176 15.48 -23.54 -14.99
C MET A 176 15.06 -23.52 -16.45
N ASN A 177 13.84 -23.93 -16.77
CA ASN A 177 13.34 -23.91 -18.14
C ASN A 177 13.25 -22.50 -18.69
N LYS A 178 12.80 -21.54 -17.88
CA LYS A 178 12.75 -20.11 -18.27
C LYS A 178 14.15 -19.55 -18.53
N TYR A 179 15.11 -19.82 -17.64
CA TYR A 179 16.51 -19.42 -17.85
C TYR A 179 17.11 -20.06 -19.11
N LYS A 180 16.91 -21.35 -19.30
CA LYS A 180 17.38 -22.02 -20.55
C LYS A 180 16.82 -21.37 -21.81
N THR A 181 15.56 -20.93 -21.77
CA THR A 181 14.93 -20.25 -22.91
C THR A 181 15.57 -18.88 -23.13
N ILE A 182 15.79 -18.09 -22.06
CA ILE A 182 16.44 -16.78 -22.16
C ILE A 182 17.87 -16.90 -22.67
N PHE A 183 18.67 -17.77 -22.09
CA PHE A 183 20.07 -17.99 -22.52
C PHE A 183 20.19 -18.54 -23.94
N LYS A 184 19.24 -19.35 -24.42
CA LYS A 184 19.22 -19.78 -25.83
C LYS A 184 18.95 -18.62 -26.77
N ILE A 185 18.04 -17.72 -26.43
CA ILE A 185 17.76 -16.53 -27.23
C ILE A 185 18.99 -15.61 -27.27
N GLU A 186 19.70 -15.45 -26.16
CA GLU A 186 20.94 -14.64 -26.12
C GLU A 186 22.05 -15.27 -26.94
N SER A 187 22.22 -16.60 -26.90
CA SER A 187 23.23 -17.29 -27.69
C SER A 187 22.95 -17.24 -29.19
N GLU A 188 21.69 -17.24 -29.61
CA GLU A 188 21.31 -17.09 -31.03
C GLU A 188 21.54 -15.67 -31.53
N HIS A 189 21.33 -14.64 -30.69
CA HIS A 189 21.63 -13.25 -31.03
C HIS A 189 23.15 -13.01 -31.14
N ALA A 190 23.92 -13.53 -30.21
CA ALA A 190 25.39 -13.43 -30.26
C ALA A 190 25.99 -14.12 -31.50
N ALA A 191 25.44 -15.25 -31.91
CA ALA A 191 25.88 -15.98 -33.11
C ALA A 191 25.50 -15.24 -34.42
N LYS A 192 24.44 -14.40 -34.43
CA LYS A 192 24.05 -13.61 -35.60
C LYS A 192 24.80 -12.28 -35.73
N SER A 193 25.38 -11.74 -34.65
CA SER A 193 26.18 -10.51 -34.68
C SER A 193 27.67 -10.74 -34.95
N SER A 194 28.13 -12.00 -35.07
CA SER A 194 29.50 -12.37 -35.38
C SER A 194 29.66 -12.94 -36.82
N LYS A 195 28.67 -12.76 -37.67
CA LYS A 195 28.71 -12.96 -39.12
C LYS A 195 28.55 -11.61 -39.83
#